data_c377f795cddd38566b92672bc2480572
#
_entry.id   c377f795cddd38566b92672bc2480572
#
_cell.length_a   1.000
_cell.length_b   1.000
_cell.length_c   1.000
_cell.angle_alpha   90.00
_cell.angle_beta   90.00
_cell.angle_gamma   90.00
#
_symmetry.space_group_name_H-M   'P 1'
#
loop_
_entity.id
_entity.type
_entity.pdbx_description
1 polymer ?
#
loop_
_entity_poly.entity_id
_entity_poly.type
_entity_poly.pdbx_seq_one_letter_code
_entity_poly.pdbx_strand_id
1 'polypeptide(L)'
;SYSQKTSGKPYHYYVTALAAITGARLNEVAQLQVKDVRVTEAGTVYIHINEDDSSLPGKSIKNAHSDRCVPLVDGAYGFVLADFMDLLEARRNAGGEDAMVFDGLRLMKNGYGEQVSKWFNRTLLPKVITDRDGLAFHSFRHTVATQLKQHGVELAYAQAIMGHSSGS
;
A
#
# COMPACT_ATOMS: atom_id res chain seq x y z
N SER A 1 -3.63 7.52 -16.85
CA SER A 1 -2.64 7.30 -15.80
C SER A 1 -3.33 7.26 -14.44
N TYR A 2 -2.67 6.66 -13.50
CA TYR A 2 -3.17 6.56 -12.13
C TYR A 2 -3.53 7.92 -11.54
N SER A 3 -2.72 8.92 -11.78
CA SER A 3 -2.92 10.27 -11.23
C SER A 3 -4.25 10.92 -11.65
N GLN A 4 -4.84 10.43 -12.71
CA GLN A 4 -6.12 10.94 -13.19
C GLN A 4 -7.33 10.25 -12.54
N LYS A 5 -7.10 9.11 -11.89
CA LYS A 5 -8.18 8.28 -11.35
C LYS A 5 -8.44 8.49 -9.86
N THR A 6 -7.53 9.13 -9.17
CA THR A 6 -7.64 9.32 -7.72
C THR A 6 -7.40 10.77 -7.35
N SER A 7 -8.08 11.22 -6.33
CA SER A 7 -7.92 12.56 -5.79
C SER A 7 -6.81 12.65 -4.73
N GLY A 8 -6.15 11.53 -4.46
CA GLY A 8 -5.14 11.45 -3.41
C GLY A 8 -3.71 11.43 -3.92
N LYS A 9 -2.78 11.35 -3.00
CA LYS A 9 -1.37 11.12 -3.31
C LYS A 9 -1.18 9.67 -3.79
N PRO A 10 -0.12 9.38 -4.60
CA PRO A 10 0.13 8.01 -5.05
C PRO A 10 0.22 6.99 -3.92
N TYR A 11 0.75 7.38 -2.74
CA TYR A 11 0.85 6.46 -1.63
C TYR A 11 -0.51 6.02 -1.06
N HIS A 12 -1.55 6.81 -1.20
CA HIS A 12 -2.90 6.40 -0.77
C HIS A 12 -3.35 5.14 -1.51
N TYR A 13 -3.16 5.11 -2.81
CA TYR A 13 -3.54 3.95 -3.61
C TYR A 13 -2.53 2.81 -3.47
N TYR A 14 -1.25 3.09 -3.74
CA TYR A 14 -0.26 2.01 -3.86
C TYR A 14 0.04 1.32 -2.54
N VAL A 15 0.11 2.04 -1.42
CA VAL A 15 0.37 1.39 -0.14
C VAL A 15 -0.78 0.45 0.22
N THR A 16 -2.01 0.90 0.06
CA THR A 16 -3.18 0.07 0.36
C THR A 16 -3.30 -1.11 -0.59
N ALA A 17 -3.10 -0.89 -1.90
CA ALA A 17 -3.18 -1.95 -2.90
C ALA A 17 -2.08 -3.00 -2.70
N LEU A 18 -0.84 -2.55 -2.52
CA LEU A 18 0.28 -3.48 -2.30
C LEU A 18 0.13 -4.26 -1.00
N ALA A 19 -0.33 -3.62 0.07
CA ALA A 19 -0.62 -4.34 1.31
C ALA A 19 -1.66 -5.44 1.08
N ALA A 20 -2.68 -5.15 0.29
CA ALA A 20 -3.73 -6.13 -0.01
C ALA A 20 -3.21 -7.32 -0.83
N ILE A 21 -2.48 -7.07 -1.91
CA ILE A 21 -2.03 -8.15 -2.80
C ILE A 21 -0.86 -8.95 -2.22
N THR A 22 -0.06 -8.36 -1.35
CA THR A 22 1.12 -9.04 -0.77
C THR A 22 0.85 -9.62 0.61
N GLY A 23 -0.22 -9.20 1.27
CA GLY A 23 -0.46 -9.54 2.67
C GLY A 23 0.42 -8.78 3.64
N ALA A 24 1.18 -7.81 3.17
CA ALA A 24 2.07 -7.01 4.00
C ALA A 24 1.29 -6.00 4.84
N ARG A 25 1.90 -5.55 5.92
CA ARG A 25 1.34 -4.48 6.76
C ARG A 25 1.53 -3.13 6.08
N LEU A 26 0.63 -2.19 6.37
CA LEU A 26 0.74 -0.85 5.80
C LEU A 26 2.10 -0.22 6.04
N ASN A 27 2.64 -0.37 7.26
CA ASN A 27 3.96 0.17 7.58
C ASN A 27 5.08 -0.47 6.77
N GLU A 28 5.00 -1.78 6.54
CA GLU A 28 6.00 -2.51 5.76
C GLU A 28 6.04 -2.03 4.32
N VAL A 29 4.89 -1.73 3.73
CA VAL A 29 4.81 -1.22 2.36
C VAL A 29 5.19 0.26 2.30
N ALA A 30 4.72 1.05 3.26
CA ALA A 30 4.96 2.49 3.27
C ALA A 30 6.45 2.84 3.33
N GLN A 31 7.25 2.03 3.99
CA GLN A 31 8.68 2.26 4.16
C GLN A 31 9.57 1.67 3.07
N LEU A 32 9.00 1.13 2.00
CA LEU A 32 9.78 0.58 0.90
C LEU A 32 10.67 1.64 0.26
N GLN A 33 11.91 1.26 0.02
CA GLN A 33 12.86 2.04 -0.74
C GLN A 33 12.99 1.45 -2.15
N VAL A 34 13.50 2.23 -3.09
CA VAL A 34 13.69 1.77 -4.47
C VAL A 34 14.47 0.45 -4.50
N LYS A 35 15.52 0.33 -3.70
CA LYS A 35 16.36 -0.88 -3.61
C LYS A 35 15.61 -2.12 -3.10
N ASP A 36 14.46 -1.92 -2.44
CA ASP A 36 13.67 -3.04 -1.92
C ASP A 36 12.78 -3.67 -3.00
N VAL A 37 12.63 -3.03 -4.15
CA VAL A 37 11.90 -3.57 -5.29
C VAL A 37 12.91 -4.08 -6.30
N ARG A 38 12.88 -5.38 -6.55
CA ARG A 38 13.90 -6.06 -7.36
C ARG A 38 13.28 -6.90 -8.45
N VAL A 39 14.09 -7.24 -9.44
CA VAL A 39 13.67 -8.07 -10.57
C VAL A 39 14.63 -9.27 -10.64
N THR A 40 14.05 -10.47 -10.72
CA THR A 40 14.84 -11.70 -10.90
C THR A 40 15.38 -11.80 -12.33
N GLU A 41 16.30 -12.73 -12.59
CA GLU A 41 16.78 -13.01 -13.94
C GLU A 41 15.64 -13.42 -14.87
N ALA A 42 14.63 -14.09 -14.34
CA ALA A 42 13.45 -14.50 -15.10
C ALA A 42 12.44 -13.37 -15.35
N GLY A 43 12.71 -12.16 -14.84
CA GLY A 43 11.82 -11.02 -15.02
C GLY A 43 10.73 -10.86 -13.97
N THR A 44 10.73 -11.67 -12.93
CA THR A 44 9.76 -11.54 -11.84
C THR A 44 10.12 -10.38 -10.94
N VAL A 45 9.18 -9.44 -10.75
CA VAL A 45 9.34 -8.33 -9.82
C VAL A 45 8.90 -8.77 -8.44
N TYR A 46 9.69 -8.46 -7.43
CA TYR A 46 9.34 -8.77 -6.04
C TYR A 46 9.76 -7.62 -5.11
N ILE A 47 9.13 -7.56 -3.95
CA ILE A 47 9.52 -6.62 -2.89
C ILE A 47 10.21 -7.38 -1.77
N HIS A 48 11.23 -6.76 -1.18
CA HIS A 48 11.91 -7.27 0.00
C HIS A 48 11.48 -6.46 1.22
N ILE A 49 10.71 -7.10 2.09
CA ILE A 49 10.27 -6.50 3.34
C ILE A 49 11.36 -6.75 4.38
N ASN A 50 11.98 -5.67 4.88
CA ASN A 50 13.14 -5.74 5.76
C ASN A 50 13.16 -4.55 6.73
N GLU A 51 14.11 -4.59 7.67
CA GLU A 51 14.28 -3.54 8.69
C GLU A 51 15.63 -2.84 8.62
N ASP A 52 16.29 -2.88 7.47
CA ASP A 52 17.57 -2.19 7.31
C ASP A 52 17.34 -0.67 7.31
N ASP A 53 17.61 -0.05 8.44
CA ASP A 53 17.41 1.38 8.64
C ASP A 53 18.66 2.23 8.37
N SER A 54 19.69 1.66 7.75
CA SER A 54 20.95 2.33 7.50
C SER A 54 20.80 3.60 6.64
N SER A 55 19.84 3.59 5.71
CA SER A 55 19.57 4.75 4.85
C SER A 55 18.16 5.32 5.01
N LEU A 56 17.33 4.71 5.83
CA LEU A 56 15.99 5.20 6.15
C LEU A 56 15.73 5.01 7.64
N PRO A 57 16.00 6.02 8.46
CA PRO A 57 15.85 5.90 9.92
C PRO A 57 14.44 5.47 10.33
N GLY A 58 14.37 4.54 11.27
CA GLY A 58 13.10 4.05 11.79
C GLY A 58 12.43 2.99 10.96
N LYS A 59 13.05 2.55 9.88
CA LYS A 59 12.55 1.41 9.08
C LYS A 59 12.57 0.16 9.96
N SER A 60 11.41 -0.50 10.10
CA SER A 60 11.28 -1.59 11.05
C SER A 60 10.25 -2.62 10.58
N ILE A 61 10.38 -3.84 11.10
CA ILE A 61 9.41 -4.91 10.92
C ILE A 61 9.03 -5.43 12.31
N LYS A 62 7.90 -6.14 12.40
CA LYS A 62 7.38 -6.59 13.69
C LYS A 62 8.34 -7.53 14.41
N ASN A 63 8.98 -8.45 13.66
CA ASN A 63 9.97 -9.40 14.18
C ASN A 63 10.79 -9.94 13.01
N ALA A 64 11.86 -10.71 13.33
CA ALA A 64 12.77 -11.26 12.32
C ALA A 64 12.06 -12.17 11.30
N HIS A 65 10.98 -12.84 11.71
CA HIS A 65 10.21 -13.71 10.82
C HIS A 65 9.43 -12.93 9.76
N SER A 66 9.28 -11.61 9.92
CA SER A 66 8.62 -10.75 8.96
C SER A 66 9.52 -10.36 7.79
N ASP A 67 10.84 -10.56 7.91
CA ASP A 67 11.77 -10.34 6.79
C ASP A 67 11.49 -11.39 5.72
N ARG A 68 11.08 -10.91 4.54
CA ARG A 68 10.67 -11.80 3.46
C ARG A 68 10.63 -11.10 2.12
N CYS A 69 10.66 -11.92 1.06
CA CYS A 69 10.47 -11.43 -0.31
C CYS A 69 9.10 -11.87 -0.80
N VAL A 70 8.37 -10.96 -1.41
CA VAL A 70 7.02 -11.24 -1.92
C VAL A 70 6.95 -10.84 -3.40
N PRO A 71 6.64 -11.78 -4.30
CA PRO A 71 6.51 -11.44 -5.72
C PRO A 71 5.27 -10.57 -5.96
N LEU A 72 5.37 -9.67 -6.93
CA LEU A 72 4.26 -8.86 -7.38
C LEU A 72 3.65 -9.51 -8.62
N VAL A 73 2.33 -9.68 -8.60
CA VAL A 73 1.60 -10.30 -9.70
C VAL A 73 0.90 -9.20 -10.51
N ASP A 74 1.27 -9.07 -11.78
CA ASP A 74 0.65 -8.09 -12.68
C ASP A 74 -0.82 -8.46 -12.91
N GLY A 75 -1.65 -7.44 -12.91
CA GLY A 75 -3.09 -7.60 -13.16
C GLY A 75 -3.88 -8.12 -11.98
N ALA A 76 -3.23 -8.47 -10.86
CA ALA A 76 -3.95 -8.93 -9.68
C ALA A 76 -4.90 -7.83 -9.21
N TYR A 77 -6.21 -8.12 -9.27
CA TYR A 77 -7.27 -7.21 -8.84
C TYR A 77 -7.18 -5.81 -9.45
N GLY A 78 -6.70 -5.71 -10.69
CA GLY A 78 -6.57 -4.43 -11.38
C GLY A 78 -5.27 -3.69 -11.14
N PHE A 79 -4.35 -4.25 -10.37
CA PHE A 79 -3.02 -3.67 -10.17
C PHE A 79 -2.23 -3.74 -11.49
N VAL A 80 -1.74 -2.58 -11.95
CA VAL A 80 -0.96 -2.48 -13.18
C VAL A 80 0.52 -2.34 -12.80
N LEU A 81 1.25 -3.43 -12.97
CA LEU A 81 2.68 -3.47 -12.61
C LEU A 81 3.50 -2.43 -13.37
N ALA A 82 3.18 -2.21 -14.66
CA ALA A 82 3.90 -1.23 -15.47
C ALA A 82 3.80 0.18 -14.89
N ASP A 83 2.63 0.57 -14.40
CA ASP A 83 2.44 1.88 -13.77
C ASP A 83 3.26 2.01 -12.48
N PHE A 84 3.30 0.95 -11.69
CA PHE A 84 4.13 0.92 -10.49
C PHE A 84 5.62 1.01 -10.82
N MET A 85 6.06 0.33 -11.87
CA MET A 85 7.47 0.38 -12.30
C MET A 85 7.84 1.78 -12.82
N ASP A 86 6.90 2.49 -13.45
CA ASP A 86 7.11 3.88 -13.86
C ASP A 86 7.31 4.80 -12.64
N LEU A 87 6.49 4.61 -11.59
CA LEU A 87 6.67 5.33 -10.34
C LEU A 87 8.05 5.03 -9.73
N LEU A 88 8.44 3.76 -9.71
CA LEU A 88 9.72 3.32 -9.17
C LEU A 88 10.88 4.00 -9.91
N GLU A 89 10.82 4.04 -11.23
CA GLU A 89 11.86 4.67 -12.05
C GLU A 89 11.94 6.17 -11.80
N ALA A 90 10.79 6.84 -11.66
CA ALA A 90 10.77 8.26 -11.34
C ALA A 90 11.42 8.52 -9.97
N ARG A 91 11.16 7.66 -8.99
CA ARG A 91 11.77 7.79 -7.66
C ARG A 91 13.27 7.51 -7.69
N ARG A 92 13.70 6.53 -8.49
CA ARG A 92 15.13 6.24 -8.68
C ARG A 92 15.85 7.44 -9.28
N ASN A 93 15.25 8.07 -10.28
CA ASN A 93 15.83 9.24 -10.92
C ASN A 93 15.88 10.45 -9.97
N ALA A 94 14.93 10.56 -9.06
CA ALA A 94 14.88 11.67 -8.11
C ALA A 94 15.87 11.51 -6.95
N GLY A 95 16.10 10.30 -6.45
CA GLY A 95 16.89 10.11 -5.25
C GLY A 95 17.72 8.82 -5.18
N GLY A 96 17.81 8.06 -6.26
CA GLY A 96 18.61 6.83 -6.30
C GLY A 96 17.96 5.65 -5.62
N GLU A 97 18.78 4.64 -5.35
CA GLU A 97 18.31 3.37 -4.76
C GLU A 97 17.82 3.51 -3.31
N ASP A 98 18.32 4.52 -2.59
CA ASP A 98 17.91 4.76 -1.20
C ASP A 98 16.64 5.62 -1.08
N ALA A 99 16.13 6.15 -2.18
CA ALA A 99 14.90 6.93 -2.18
C ALA A 99 13.72 6.08 -1.72
N MET A 100 12.78 6.70 -1.01
CA MET A 100 11.50 6.05 -0.71
C MET A 100 10.68 5.91 -1.99
N VAL A 101 10.02 4.77 -2.15
CA VAL A 101 9.10 4.54 -3.27
C VAL A 101 7.92 5.52 -3.18
N PHE A 102 7.44 5.77 -1.95
CA PHE A 102 6.27 6.62 -1.72
C PHE A 102 6.71 7.95 -1.14
N ASP A 103 6.85 8.92 -2.02
CA ASP A 103 7.22 10.29 -1.66
C ASP A 103 6.13 10.93 -0.79
N GLY A 104 6.56 11.71 0.19
CA GLY A 104 5.64 12.45 1.06
C GLY A 104 5.29 11.75 2.37
N LEU A 105 5.67 10.49 2.53
CA LEU A 105 5.53 9.81 3.82
C LEU A 105 6.73 10.09 4.71
N ARG A 106 6.47 10.24 6.00
CA ARG A 106 7.51 10.52 7.00
C ARG A 106 7.34 9.60 8.20
N LEU A 107 8.40 9.49 8.99
CA LEU A 107 8.38 8.70 10.21
C LEU A 107 7.48 9.37 11.25
N MET A 108 6.40 8.69 11.61
CA MET A 108 5.48 9.11 12.65
C MET A 108 5.66 8.20 13.86
N LYS A 109 4.91 8.47 14.94
CA LYS A 109 4.98 7.68 16.17
C LYS A 109 4.79 6.17 15.91
N ASN A 110 3.88 5.82 15.01
CA ASN A 110 3.56 4.42 14.70
C ASN A 110 4.17 3.96 13.36
N GLY A 111 5.19 4.66 12.87
CA GLY A 111 5.92 4.29 11.66
C GLY A 111 5.51 5.08 10.43
N TYR A 112 6.06 4.68 9.29
CA TYR A 112 5.82 5.37 8.00
C TYR A 112 4.41 5.14 7.46
N GLY A 113 3.74 4.08 7.89
CA GLY A 113 2.37 3.78 7.45
C GLY A 113 1.29 4.55 8.19
N GLU A 114 1.62 5.30 9.23
CA GLU A 114 0.62 5.98 10.06
C GLU A 114 -0.21 6.98 9.25
N GLN A 115 0.42 7.73 8.34
CA GLN A 115 -0.29 8.70 7.51
C GLN A 115 -1.33 8.03 6.61
N VAL A 116 -0.98 6.88 6.03
CA VAL A 116 -1.92 6.11 5.19
C VAL A 116 -3.06 5.56 6.03
N SER A 117 -2.75 5.04 7.21
CA SER A 117 -3.76 4.53 8.13
C SER A 117 -4.73 5.63 8.56
N LYS A 118 -4.22 6.81 8.87
CA LYS A 118 -5.07 7.97 9.22
C LYS A 118 -5.96 8.38 8.05
N TRP A 119 -5.41 8.44 6.85
CA TRP A 119 -6.21 8.74 5.66
C TRP A 119 -7.33 7.71 5.48
N PHE A 120 -7.01 6.44 5.57
CA PHE A 120 -8.00 5.38 5.43
C PHE A 120 -9.12 5.55 6.46
N ASN A 121 -8.77 5.72 7.73
CA ASN A 121 -9.75 5.78 8.82
C ASN A 121 -10.53 7.10 8.84
N ARG A 122 -9.91 8.22 8.48
CA ARG A 122 -10.54 9.55 8.61
C ARG A 122 -11.23 10.00 7.33
N THR A 123 -10.72 9.60 6.17
CA THR A 123 -11.21 10.11 4.88
C THR A 123 -12.03 9.07 4.14
N LEU A 124 -11.54 7.84 4.05
CA LEU A 124 -12.23 6.81 3.27
C LEU A 124 -13.33 6.13 4.08
N LEU A 125 -12.99 5.64 5.25
CA LEU A 125 -13.93 4.86 6.08
C LEU A 125 -15.19 5.63 6.46
N PRO A 126 -15.14 6.92 6.86
CA PRO A 126 -16.36 7.67 7.16
C PRO A 126 -17.31 7.82 5.96
N LYS A 127 -16.78 7.91 4.73
CA LYS A 127 -17.61 7.97 3.52
C LYS A 127 -18.34 6.67 3.29
N VAL A 128 -17.76 5.57 3.75
CA VAL A 128 -18.31 4.23 3.59
C VAL A 128 -19.39 3.95 4.62
N ILE A 129 -19.25 4.47 5.85
CA ILE A 129 -20.15 4.20 6.97
C ILE A 129 -21.07 5.38 7.30
N THR A 130 -21.35 6.24 6.33
CA THR A 130 -22.23 7.40 6.55
C THR A 130 -23.66 7.00 6.92
N ASP A 131 -24.13 5.85 6.44
CA ASP A 131 -25.44 5.31 6.78
C ASP A 131 -25.24 4.08 7.66
N ARG A 132 -25.23 4.32 8.97
CA ARG A 132 -25.00 3.25 9.95
C ARG A 132 -26.28 2.50 10.32
N ASP A 133 -27.44 3.10 10.04
CA ASP A 133 -28.71 2.55 10.47
C ASP A 133 -29.11 1.38 9.59
N GLY A 134 -29.13 0.17 10.16
CA GLY A 134 -29.55 -1.02 9.48
C GLY A 134 -28.56 -1.64 8.52
N LEU A 135 -27.31 -1.20 8.54
CA LEU A 135 -26.28 -1.80 7.67
C LEU A 135 -25.96 -3.22 8.13
N ALA A 136 -26.33 -4.20 7.29
CA ALA A 136 -25.84 -5.54 7.43
C ALA A 136 -24.36 -5.59 7.04
N PHE A 137 -23.63 -6.58 7.58
CA PHE A 137 -22.19 -6.70 7.33
C PHE A 137 -21.85 -6.74 5.83
N HIS A 138 -22.64 -7.46 5.04
CA HIS A 138 -22.41 -7.54 3.60
C HIS A 138 -22.63 -6.19 2.90
N SER A 139 -23.60 -5.39 3.37
CA SER A 139 -23.84 -4.04 2.84
C SER A 139 -22.68 -3.11 3.16
N PHE A 140 -22.13 -3.21 4.37
CA PHE A 140 -20.93 -2.46 4.76
C PHE A 140 -19.76 -2.79 3.84
N ARG A 141 -19.49 -4.09 3.62
CA ARG A 141 -18.40 -4.52 2.74
C ARG A 141 -18.61 -4.03 1.31
N HIS A 142 -19.84 -4.08 0.82
CA HIS A 142 -20.16 -3.59 -0.52
C HIS A 142 -19.89 -2.08 -0.63
N THR A 143 -20.29 -1.32 0.36
CA THR A 143 -20.08 0.14 0.38
C THR A 143 -18.59 0.48 0.44
N VAL A 144 -17.82 -0.22 1.28
CA VAL A 144 -16.36 -0.08 1.35
C VAL A 144 -15.74 -0.35 -0.01
N ALA A 145 -16.13 -1.45 -0.65
CA ALA A 145 -15.62 -1.84 -1.95
C ALA A 145 -15.92 -0.77 -3.01
N THR A 146 -17.12 -0.21 -3.01
CA THR A 146 -17.51 0.85 -3.94
C THR A 146 -16.65 2.10 -3.75
N GLN A 147 -16.46 2.53 -2.51
CA GLN A 147 -15.65 3.70 -2.20
C GLN A 147 -14.18 3.51 -2.57
N LEU A 148 -13.62 2.35 -2.28
CA LEU A 148 -12.25 2.02 -2.64
C LEU A 148 -12.08 1.94 -4.15
N LYS A 149 -13.08 1.45 -4.86
CA LYS A 149 -13.07 1.41 -6.32
C LYS A 149 -13.00 2.82 -6.93
N GLN A 150 -13.73 3.77 -6.34
CA GLN A 150 -13.67 5.16 -6.76
C GLN A 150 -12.29 5.77 -6.55
N HIS A 151 -11.51 5.23 -5.61
CA HIS A 151 -10.12 5.60 -5.37
C HIS A 151 -9.14 4.70 -6.13
N GLY A 152 -9.61 3.85 -7.05
CA GLY A 152 -8.77 3.01 -7.87
C GLY A 152 -8.39 1.68 -7.24
N VAL A 153 -9.11 1.25 -6.20
CA VAL A 153 -8.83 -0.02 -5.49
C VAL A 153 -9.95 -1.02 -5.78
N GLU A 154 -9.57 -2.22 -6.22
CA GLU A 154 -10.50 -3.29 -6.53
C GLU A 154 -11.10 -3.93 -5.27
N LEU A 155 -12.24 -4.63 -5.45
CA LEU A 155 -12.98 -5.25 -4.36
C LEU A 155 -12.12 -6.18 -3.49
N ALA A 156 -11.26 -6.98 -4.11
CA ALA A 156 -10.44 -7.92 -3.35
C ALA A 156 -9.41 -7.19 -2.47
N TYR A 157 -8.88 -6.06 -2.95
CA TYR A 157 -8.01 -5.22 -2.15
C TYR A 157 -8.77 -4.64 -0.97
N ALA A 158 -10.00 -4.17 -1.21
CA ALA A 158 -10.85 -3.64 -0.16
C ALA A 158 -11.11 -4.68 0.93
N GLN A 159 -11.43 -5.89 0.53
CA GLN A 159 -11.69 -6.99 1.47
C GLN A 159 -10.45 -7.34 2.29
N ALA A 160 -9.28 -7.39 1.64
CA ALA A 160 -8.03 -7.69 2.32
C ALA A 160 -7.64 -6.58 3.30
N ILE A 161 -7.83 -5.32 2.92
CA ILE A 161 -7.54 -4.17 3.78
C ILE A 161 -8.44 -4.20 5.02
N MET A 162 -9.71 -4.50 4.85
CA MET A 162 -10.64 -4.63 5.98
C MET A 162 -10.24 -5.77 6.90
N GLY A 163 -9.82 -6.90 6.37
CA GLY A 163 -9.31 -8.02 7.15
C GLY A 163 -8.06 -7.65 7.94
N HIS A 164 -7.13 -6.93 7.30
CA HIS A 164 -5.92 -6.46 7.97
C HIS A 164 -6.21 -5.46 9.08
N SER A 165 -7.11 -4.51 8.84
CA SER A 165 -7.45 -3.50 9.83
C SER A 165 -8.20 -4.08 11.03
N SER A 166 -8.90 -5.18 10.87
CA SER A 166 -9.62 -5.84 11.96
C SER A 166 -8.80 -6.93 12.65
N GLY A 167 -7.79 -7.48 11.99
CA GLY A 167 -7.00 -8.60 12.49
C GLY A 167 -5.66 -8.23 13.10
N SER A 168 -5.29 -6.97 13.01
CA SER A 168 -4.00 -6.51 13.57
C SER A 168 -4.14 -6.05 15.02
#